data_9270101b076ff2cd74d0080f76c4bd5f
#
_entry.id   9270101b076ff2cd74d0080f76c4bd5f
#
_cell.length_a   1.000
_cell.length_b   1.000
_cell.length_c   1.000
_cell.angle_alpha   90.00
_cell.angle_beta   90.00
_cell.angle_gamma   90.00
#
_symmetry.space_group_name_H-M   'P 1'
#
loop_
_entity.id
_entity.type
_entity.pdbx_description
1 polymer ?
#
loop_
_entity_poly.entity_id
_entity_poly.type
_entity_poly.pdbx_seq_one_letter_code
_entity_poly.pdbx_strand_id
1 'polypeptide(L)'
;MKQKSAKIIIALIAIILIAGTIMICTKGLVFGLNYEDSKKVEINLGKQFEEKDIKEITNDVFGKQPVLIQAIEVYKDAVSITTTEISDEQKANLITKLNEKYGTDISTDDITIEANAHIRGRDIVKPYIVSFAIATVIVLVYLSIRYYKLNSLKVL
;
A
#
# COMPACT_ATOMS: atom_id res chain seq x y z
N MET A 1 9.77 -26.29 -35.00
CA MET A 1 8.74 -26.21 -33.95
C MET A 1 9.00 -25.08 -32.94
N LYS A 2 10.22 -24.77 -32.51
CA LYS A 2 10.54 -23.74 -31.49
C LYS A 2 10.09 -22.29 -31.85
N GLN A 3 10.13 -21.89 -33.12
CA GLN A 3 9.76 -20.54 -33.51
C GLN A 3 8.25 -20.22 -33.43
N LYS A 4 7.37 -21.21 -33.67
CA LYS A 4 5.92 -21.03 -33.55
C LYS A 4 5.51 -20.87 -32.09
N SER A 5 6.11 -21.65 -31.19
CA SER A 5 5.83 -21.55 -29.74
C SER A 5 6.30 -20.21 -29.18
N ALA A 6 7.46 -19.68 -29.60
CA ALA A 6 7.93 -18.36 -29.18
C ALA A 6 6.97 -17.22 -29.59
N LYS A 7 6.46 -17.27 -30.83
CA LYS A 7 5.48 -16.26 -31.29
C LYS A 7 4.18 -16.29 -30.51
N ILE A 8 3.71 -17.47 -30.12
CA ILE A 8 2.49 -17.63 -29.31
C ILE A 8 2.70 -17.05 -27.91
N ILE A 9 3.86 -17.32 -27.29
CA ILE A 9 4.20 -16.78 -25.98
C ILE A 9 4.29 -15.26 -26.01
N ILE A 10 4.96 -14.69 -27.01
CA ILE A 10 5.07 -13.23 -27.18
C ILE A 10 3.68 -12.60 -27.37
N ALA A 11 2.82 -13.20 -28.21
CA ALA A 11 1.47 -12.72 -28.41
C ALA A 11 0.63 -12.75 -27.11
N LEU A 12 0.78 -13.82 -26.31
CA LEU A 12 0.09 -13.95 -25.04
C LEU A 12 0.54 -12.89 -24.03
N ILE A 13 1.85 -12.63 -23.93
CA ILE A 13 2.40 -11.56 -23.10
C ILE A 13 1.88 -10.19 -23.54
N ALA A 14 1.87 -9.92 -24.85
CA ALA A 14 1.35 -8.66 -25.38
C ALA A 14 -0.13 -8.46 -25.03
N ILE A 15 -0.96 -9.48 -25.14
CA ILE A 15 -2.38 -9.42 -24.76
C ILE A 15 -2.54 -9.11 -23.26
N ILE A 16 -1.77 -9.75 -22.39
CA ILE A 16 -1.80 -9.50 -20.94
C ILE A 16 -1.38 -8.07 -20.62
N LEU A 17 -0.33 -7.56 -21.26
CA LEU A 17 0.13 -6.18 -21.07
C LEU A 17 -0.92 -5.16 -21.53
N ILE A 18 -1.53 -5.37 -22.70
CA ILE A 18 -2.60 -4.50 -23.20
C ILE A 18 -3.80 -4.52 -22.27
N ALA A 19 -4.26 -5.70 -21.85
CA ALA A 19 -5.38 -5.83 -20.93
C ALA A 19 -5.08 -5.18 -19.56
N GLY A 20 -3.88 -5.36 -19.03
CA GLY A 20 -3.43 -4.70 -17.80
C GLY A 20 -3.40 -3.17 -17.92
N THR A 21 -2.89 -2.65 -19.04
CA THR A 21 -2.87 -1.21 -19.31
C THR A 21 -4.29 -0.63 -19.39
N ILE A 22 -5.20 -1.31 -20.10
CA ILE A 22 -6.61 -0.90 -20.17
C ILE A 22 -7.26 -0.89 -18.79
N MET A 23 -7.01 -1.92 -17.98
CA MET A 23 -7.53 -1.97 -16.59
C MET A 23 -7.03 -0.79 -15.75
N ILE A 24 -5.75 -0.47 -15.82
CA ILE A 24 -5.16 0.67 -15.10
C ILE A 24 -5.75 1.99 -15.57
N CYS A 25 -5.94 2.17 -16.90
CA CYS A 25 -6.51 3.40 -17.45
C CYS A 25 -8.00 3.57 -17.13
N THR A 26 -8.76 2.48 -17.01
CA THR A 26 -10.21 2.54 -16.78
C THR A 26 -10.60 2.55 -15.31
N LYS A 27 -9.94 1.74 -14.49
CA LYS A 27 -10.23 1.61 -13.05
C LYS A 27 -9.29 2.43 -12.16
N GLY A 28 -8.17 2.88 -12.69
CA GLY A 28 -7.10 3.51 -11.93
C GLY A 28 -6.32 2.50 -11.09
N LEU A 29 -5.34 3.00 -10.36
CA LEU A 29 -4.60 2.26 -9.35
C LEU A 29 -5.27 2.53 -8.00
N VAL A 30 -5.70 1.47 -7.32
CA VAL A 30 -6.18 1.56 -5.93
C VAL A 30 -4.95 1.54 -5.03
N PHE A 31 -4.71 2.64 -4.37
CA PHE A 31 -3.65 2.75 -3.38
C PHE A 31 -4.18 2.29 -2.01
N GLY A 32 -3.29 1.75 -1.17
CA GLY A 32 -3.65 1.43 0.20
C GLY A 32 -3.82 2.69 1.06
N LEU A 33 -4.47 2.56 2.21
CA LEU A 33 -4.76 3.64 3.16
C LEU A 33 -3.53 4.49 3.56
N ASN A 34 -2.33 3.91 3.48
CA ASN A 34 -1.09 4.64 3.77
C ASN A 34 -0.75 5.72 2.74
N TYR A 35 -1.40 5.71 1.57
CA TYR A 35 -1.15 6.62 0.45
C TYR A 35 -2.34 7.50 0.11
N GLU A 36 -3.47 7.31 0.79
CA GLU A 36 -4.67 8.12 0.65
C GLU A 36 -4.83 9.05 1.86
N ASP A 37 -5.70 10.07 1.73
CA ASP A 37 -6.11 10.86 2.88
C ASP A 37 -6.72 9.93 3.91
N SER A 38 -6.05 9.80 5.03
CA SER A 38 -6.45 8.89 6.10
C SER A 38 -6.12 9.47 7.46
N LYS A 39 -6.82 8.98 8.47
CA LYS A 39 -6.56 9.31 9.86
C LYS A 39 -5.97 8.08 10.55
N LYS A 40 -4.82 8.25 11.14
CA LYS A 40 -4.14 7.26 11.95
C LYS A 40 -4.43 7.55 13.40
N VAL A 41 -4.94 6.56 14.10
CA VAL A 41 -5.27 6.62 15.52
C VAL A 41 -4.31 5.68 16.24
N GLU A 42 -3.49 6.21 17.13
CA GLU A 42 -2.63 5.44 17.99
C GLU A 42 -3.23 5.35 19.39
N ILE A 43 -3.36 4.14 19.87
CA ILE A 43 -3.95 3.82 21.17
C ILE A 43 -3.01 2.94 21.95
N ASN A 44 -2.64 3.37 23.14
CA ASN A 44 -1.91 2.54 24.08
C ASN A 44 -2.91 1.82 24.99
N LEU A 45 -2.97 0.50 24.86
CA LEU A 45 -3.87 -0.34 25.67
C LEU A 45 -3.26 -0.69 27.03
N GLY A 46 -1.93 -0.55 27.20
CA GLY A 46 -1.22 -0.97 28.40
C GLY A 46 -1.27 -2.48 28.66
N LYS A 47 -1.81 -3.26 27.73
CA LYS A 47 -1.97 -4.71 27.81
C LYS A 47 -1.71 -5.34 26.44
N GLN A 48 -1.24 -6.58 26.46
CA GLN A 48 -1.12 -7.36 25.22
C GLN A 48 -2.50 -7.62 24.62
N PHE A 49 -2.60 -7.50 23.31
CA PHE A 49 -3.82 -7.72 22.56
C PHE A 49 -3.60 -8.68 21.39
N GLU A 50 -4.69 -9.30 20.96
CA GLU A 50 -4.70 -10.07 19.71
C GLU A 50 -5.25 -9.19 18.57
N GLU A 51 -4.57 -9.21 17.44
CA GLU A 51 -5.00 -8.44 16.24
C GLU A 51 -6.44 -8.81 15.82
N LYS A 52 -6.83 -10.05 16.04
CA LYS A 52 -8.19 -10.55 15.74
C LYS A 52 -9.26 -9.82 16.54
N ASP A 53 -9.03 -9.58 17.83
CA ASP A 53 -9.97 -8.89 18.70
C ASP A 53 -10.12 -7.42 18.29
N ILE A 54 -9.00 -6.76 17.98
CA ILE A 54 -9.03 -5.38 17.47
C ILE A 54 -9.78 -5.30 16.14
N LYS A 55 -9.58 -6.29 15.26
CA LYS A 55 -10.28 -6.36 13.97
C LYS A 55 -11.79 -6.53 14.12
N GLU A 56 -12.23 -7.31 15.10
CA GLU A 56 -13.64 -7.48 15.41
C GLU A 56 -14.26 -6.17 15.88
N ILE A 57 -13.61 -5.49 16.82
CA ILE A 57 -14.05 -4.18 17.35
C ILE A 57 -14.08 -3.13 16.23
N THR A 58 -13.04 -3.05 15.41
CA THR A 58 -12.98 -2.07 14.33
C THR A 58 -14.02 -2.33 13.25
N ASN A 59 -14.29 -3.59 12.90
CA ASN A 59 -15.36 -3.92 11.96
C ASN A 59 -16.74 -3.50 12.47
N ASP A 60 -16.96 -3.61 13.76
CA ASP A 60 -18.23 -3.24 14.39
C ASP A 60 -18.40 -1.71 14.48
N VAL A 61 -17.30 -0.98 14.71
CA VAL A 61 -17.32 0.50 14.81
C VAL A 61 -17.32 1.16 13.44
N PHE A 62 -16.49 0.70 12.50
CA PHE A 62 -16.28 1.32 11.20
C PHE A 62 -17.10 0.66 10.07
N GLY A 63 -17.66 -0.53 10.29
CA GLY A 63 -18.52 -1.22 9.35
C GLY A 63 -17.77 -1.58 8.05
N LYS A 64 -18.18 -0.96 6.93
CA LYS A 64 -17.59 -1.21 5.61
C LYS A 64 -16.42 -0.29 5.25
N GLN A 65 -16.04 0.63 6.12
CA GLN A 65 -14.88 1.47 5.87
C GLN A 65 -13.60 0.63 5.85
N PRO A 66 -12.66 0.93 4.96
CA PRO A 66 -11.38 0.27 4.97
C PRO A 66 -10.61 0.65 6.23
N VAL A 67 -10.14 -0.35 6.96
CA VAL A 67 -9.37 -0.19 8.19
C VAL A 67 -8.08 -0.99 8.06
N LEU A 68 -6.96 -0.34 8.37
CA LEU A 68 -5.67 -0.97 8.49
C LEU A 68 -5.25 -0.98 9.95
N ILE A 69 -5.05 -2.17 10.50
CA ILE A 69 -4.63 -2.38 11.88
C ILE A 69 -3.16 -2.77 11.86
N GLN A 70 -2.36 -2.11 12.68
CA GLN A 70 -0.95 -2.39 12.81
C GLN A 70 -0.57 -2.41 14.30
N ALA A 71 0.04 -3.50 14.76
CA ALA A 71 0.68 -3.53 16.06
C ALA A 71 1.96 -2.69 16.00
N ILE A 72 2.20 -1.87 17.00
CA ILE A 72 3.45 -1.12 17.11
C ILE A 72 4.49 -2.03 17.71
N GLU A 73 5.46 -2.49 16.90
CA GLU A 73 6.45 -3.51 17.31
C GLU A 73 7.28 -3.10 18.53
N VAL A 74 7.51 -1.79 18.71
CA VAL A 74 8.28 -1.26 19.85
C VAL A 74 7.49 -1.33 21.16
N TYR A 75 6.15 -1.20 21.06
CA TYR A 75 5.23 -1.22 22.19
C TYR A 75 4.18 -2.31 21.93
N LYS A 76 4.38 -3.49 22.51
CA LYS A 76 3.46 -4.64 22.34
C LYS A 76 2.06 -4.42 22.91
N ASP A 77 1.86 -3.30 23.54
CA ASP A 77 0.64 -2.83 24.18
C ASP A 77 -0.03 -1.65 23.43
N ALA A 78 0.54 -1.23 22.30
CA ALA A 78 0.01 -0.14 21.51
C ALA A 78 -0.42 -0.62 20.12
N VAL A 79 -1.59 -0.15 19.69
CA VAL A 79 -2.19 -0.44 18.38
C VAL A 79 -2.35 0.84 17.58
N SER A 80 -2.04 0.77 16.29
CA SER A 80 -2.29 1.82 15.32
C SER A 80 -3.43 1.38 14.39
N ILE A 81 -4.47 2.19 14.32
CA ILE A 81 -5.65 1.97 13.49
C ILE A 81 -5.70 3.11 12.46
N THR A 82 -5.60 2.77 11.19
CA THR A 82 -5.70 3.76 10.09
C THR A 82 -7.00 3.54 9.33
N THR A 83 -7.76 4.62 9.15
CA THR A 83 -9.04 4.61 8.42
C THR A 83 -9.18 5.89 7.59
N THR A 84 -10.10 5.92 6.63
CA THR A 84 -10.32 7.10 5.77
C THR A 84 -10.81 8.29 6.56
N GLU A 85 -11.81 8.10 7.40
CA GLU A 85 -12.37 9.14 8.28
C GLU A 85 -12.76 8.54 9.62
N ILE A 86 -12.76 9.35 10.65
CA ILE A 86 -13.25 8.99 11.98
C ILE A 86 -14.10 10.14 12.52
N SER A 87 -15.35 9.83 12.86
CA SER A 87 -16.23 10.76 13.55
C SER A 87 -15.99 10.70 15.06
N ASP A 88 -16.41 11.76 15.77
CA ASP A 88 -16.31 11.78 17.24
C ASP A 88 -17.13 10.67 17.89
N GLU A 89 -18.25 10.27 17.27
CA GLU A 89 -19.07 9.15 17.71
C GLU A 89 -18.33 7.81 17.53
N GLN A 90 -17.70 7.60 16.39
CA GLN A 90 -16.91 6.40 16.13
C GLN A 90 -15.70 6.31 17.08
N LYS A 91 -15.06 7.45 17.36
CA LYS A 91 -13.98 7.54 18.33
C LYS A 91 -14.46 7.12 19.72
N ALA A 92 -15.58 7.68 20.21
CA ALA A 92 -16.14 7.35 21.50
C ALA A 92 -16.54 5.87 21.60
N ASN A 93 -17.19 5.32 20.56
CA ASN A 93 -17.56 3.91 20.51
C ASN A 93 -16.34 2.98 20.51
N LEU A 94 -15.28 3.35 19.77
CA LEU A 94 -14.03 2.60 19.75
C LEU A 94 -13.41 2.51 21.15
N ILE A 95 -13.33 3.65 21.85
CA ILE A 95 -12.81 3.73 23.21
C ILE A 95 -13.63 2.86 24.16
N THR A 96 -14.96 3.01 24.12
CA THR A 96 -15.86 2.25 25.00
C THR A 96 -15.67 0.75 24.82
N LYS A 97 -15.64 0.27 23.58
CA LYS A 97 -15.47 -1.16 23.29
C LYS A 97 -14.08 -1.69 23.67
N LEU A 98 -13.03 -0.88 23.47
CA LEU A 98 -11.69 -1.23 23.92
C LEU A 98 -11.61 -1.31 25.44
N ASN A 99 -12.19 -0.34 26.16
CA ASN A 99 -12.23 -0.35 27.60
C ASN A 99 -13.03 -1.54 28.14
N GLU A 100 -14.18 -1.86 27.56
CA GLU A 100 -14.98 -3.02 27.93
C GLU A 100 -14.23 -4.35 27.71
N LYS A 101 -13.56 -4.49 26.55
CA LYS A 101 -12.89 -5.74 26.18
C LYS A 101 -11.62 -5.97 27.00
N TYR A 102 -10.82 -4.93 27.20
CA TYR A 102 -9.50 -5.04 27.84
C TYR A 102 -9.49 -4.58 29.30
N GLY A 103 -10.61 -4.02 29.80
CA GLY A 103 -10.69 -3.49 31.15
C GLY A 103 -9.66 -2.38 31.38
N THR A 104 -9.56 -1.48 30.43
CA THR A 104 -8.71 -0.29 30.43
C THR A 104 -9.56 0.96 30.72
N ASP A 105 -8.93 2.04 31.11
CA ASP A 105 -9.59 3.33 31.33
C ASP A 105 -8.98 4.39 30.39
N ILE A 106 -9.09 4.09 29.09
CA ILE A 106 -8.58 4.98 28.04
C ILE A 106 -9.57 6.12 27.86
N SER A 107 -9.06 7.34 27.94
CA SER A 107 -9.85 8.55 27.68
C SER A 107 -9.66 9.06 26.25
N THR A 108 -10.51 10.00 25.85
CA THR A 108 -10.40 10.63 24.53
C THR A 108 -9.09 11.39 24.34
N ASP A 109 -8.48 11.84 25.44
CA ASP A 109 -7.25 12.62 25.44
C ASP A 109 -6.00 11.75 25.32
N ASP A 110 -6.12 10.46 25.63
CA ASP A 110 -5.02 9.47 25.51
C ASP A 110 -4.83 8.99 24.08
N ILE A 111 -5.69 9.40 23.16
CA ILE A 111 -5.65 8.99 21.76
C ILE A 111 -5.02 10.08 20.90
N THR A 112 -3.91 9.73 20.27
CA THR A 112 -3.29 10.59 19.26
C THR A 112 -3.91 10.32 17.89
N ILE A 113 -4.47 11.35 17.26
CA ILE A 113 -4.98 11.28 15.89
C ILE A 113 -4.04 12.05 14.97
N GLU A 114 -3.38 11.33 14.10
CA GLU A 114 -2.54 11.91 13.05
C GLU A 114 -3.28 11.87 11.71
N ALA A 115 -3.31 12.99 11.02
CA ALA A 115 -3.82 13.04 9.66
C ALA A 115 -2.69 12.69 8.68
N ASN A 116 -2.84 11.59 7.97
CA ASN A 116 -1.96 11.26 6.86
C ASN A 116 -2.45 11.99 5.62
N ALA A 117 -1.66 12.94 5.14
CA ALA A 117 -1.96 13.64 3.91
C ALA A 117 -1.84 12.70 2.71
N HIS A 118 -2.71 12.86 1.74
CA HIS A 118 -2.67 12.15 0.47
C HIS A 118 -1.28 12.28 -0.20
N ILE A 119 -0.57 11.18 -0.30
CA ILE A 119 0.67 11.12 -1.06
C ILE A 119 0.30 10.76 -2.50
N ARG A 120 0.44 11.71 -3.40
CA ARG A 120 0.17 11.45 -4.81
C ARG A 120 1.12 10.39 -5.32
N GLY A 121 0.59 9.33 -5.93
CA GLY A 121 1.40 8.25 -6.51
C GLY A 121 2.51 8.77 -7.43
N ARG A 122 2.28 9.92 -8.07
CA ARG A 122 3.29 10.63 -8.86
C ARG A 122 4.52 11.04 -8.04
N ASP A 123 4.35 11.48 -6.81
CA ASP A 123 5.44 11.99 -5.97
C ASP A 123 6.30 10.83 -5.45
N ILE A 124 5.70 9.65 -5.30
CA ILE A 124 6.41 8.41 -4.98
C ILE A 124 7.20 7.91 -6.20
N VAL A 125 6.58 7.89 -7.37
CA VAL A 125 7.15 7.25 -8.57
C VAL A 125 8.17 8.15 -9.27
N LYS A 126 7.99 9.48 -9.23
CA LYS A 126 8.85 10.46 -9.91
C LYS A 126 10.35 10.28 -9.67
N PRO A 127 10.86 10.14 -8.43
CA PRO A 127 12.30 9.95 -8.21
C PRO A 127 12.82 8.63 -8.80
N TYR A 128 11.98 7.59 -8.82
CA TYR A 128 12.37 6.28 -9.38
C TYR A 128 12.39 6.26 -10.90
N ILE A 129 11.51 7.03 -11.57
CA ILE A 129 11.51 7.12 -13.05
C ILE A 129 12.83 7.68 -13.54
N VAL A 130 13.36 8.73 -12.92
CA VAL A 130 14.63 9.33 -13.32
C VAL A 130 15.77 8.34 -13.15
N SER A 131 15.85 7.68 -11.99
CA SER A 131 16.87 6.69 -11.72
C SER A 131 16.80 5.49 -12.68
N PHE A 132 15.58 5.03 -12.98
CA PHE A 132 15.34 3.95 -13.93
C PHE A 132 15.76 4.34 -15.36
N ALA A 133 15.44 5.56 -15.80
CA ALA A 133 15.84 6.07 -17.10
C ALA A 133 17.38 6.12 -17.23
N ILE A 134 18.08 6.62 -16.21
CA ILE A 134 19.55 6.66 -16.20
C ILE A 134 20.12 5.25 -16.27
N ALA A 135 19.63 4.33 -15.44
CA ALA A 135 20.08 2.93 -15.44
C ALA A 135 19.86 2.27 -16.82
N THR A 136 18.71 2.52 -17.43
CA THR A 136 18.38 1.99 -18.76
C THR A 136 19.36 2.50 -19.82
N VAL A 137 19.67 3.80 -19.83
CA VAL A 137 20.66 4.39 -20.75
C VAL A 137 22.04 3.76 -20.55
N ILE A 138 22.49 3.59 -19.31
CA ILE A 138 23.79 2.97 -19.01
C ILE A 138 23.84 1.53 -19.55
N VAL A 139 22.78 0.75 -19.32
CA VAL A 139 22.69 -0.64 -19.83
C VAL A 139 22.70 -0.67 -21.34
N LEU A 140 21.96 0.19 -22.01
CA LEU A 140 21.93 0.28 -23.49
C LEU A 140 23.29 0.66 -24.06
N VAL A 141 23.97 1.63 -23.47
CA VAL A 141 25.33 2.02 -23.87
C VAL A 141 26.29 0.83 -23.67
N TYR A 142 26.26 0.17 -22.54
CA TYR A 142 27.09 -1.02 -22.27
C TYR A 142 26.82 -2.13 -23.30
N LEU A 143 25.59 -2.46 -23.58
CA LEU A 143 25.21 -3.48 -24.56
C LEU A 143 25.66 -3.08 -25.97
N SER A 144 25.50 -1.82 -26.35
CA SER A 144 25.93 -1.30 -27.65
C SER A 144 27.45 -1.44 -27.85
N ILE A 145 28.24 -1.11 -26.84
CA ILE A 145 29.70 -1.26 -26.89
C ILE A 145 30.09 -2.75 -26.95
N ARG A 146 29.50 -3.57 -26.08
CA ARG A 146 29.85 -4.99 -25.97
C ARG A 146 29.50 -5.79 -27.22
N TYR A 147 28.36 -5.47 -27.83
CA TYR A 147 27.83 -6.20 -28.98
C TYR A 147 28.00 -5.45 -30.32
N TYR A 148 28.82 -4.40 -30.34
CA TYR A 148 29.08 -3.62 -31.55
C TYR A 148 29.45 -4.47 -32.77
N LYS A 149 30.24 -5.52 -32.57
CA LYS A 149 30.68 -6.46 -33.65
C LYS A 149 29.57 -7.41 -34.13
N LEU A 150 28.48 -7.56 -33.36
CA LEU A 150 27.38 -8.47 -33.65
C LEU A 150 26.16 -7.75 -34.29
N ASN A 151 26.35 -6.51 -34.84
CA ASN A 151 25.24 -5.72 -35.37
C ASN A 151 24.13 -5.54 -34.30
N SER A 152 24.43 -4.89 -33.22
CA SER A 152 23.57 -4.77 -32.01
C SER A 152 22.14 -4.27 -32.30
N LEU A 153 21.92 -3.54 -33.39
CA LEU A 153 20.60 -3.10 -33.85
C LEU A 153 19.69 -4.21 -34.41
N LYS A 154 20.22 -5.40 -34.67
CA LYS A 154 19.42 -6.58 -35.09
C LYS A 154 19.03 -7.50 -33.94
N VAL A 155 19.52 -7.25 -32.75
CA VAL A 155 19.28 -8.06 -31.55
C VAL A 155 18.24 -7.40 -30.60
N LEU A 156 17.98 -6.12 -30.77
CA LEU A 156 16.87 -5.39 -30.19
C LEU A 156 15.63 -5.45 -31.10
#